data_b51d4a247783f8af299f29b87718b991
#
_entry.id   b51d4a247783f8af299f29b87718b991
#
_cell.length_a   1.000
_cell.length_b   1.000
_cell.length_c   1.000
_cell.angle_alpha   90.00
_cell.angle_beta   90.00
_cell.angle_gamma   90.00
#
_symmetry.space_group_name_H-M   'P 1'
#
loop_
_entity.id
_entity.type
_entity.pdbx_description
1 polymer ?
#
loop_
_entity_poly.entity_id
_entity_poly.type
_entity_poly.pdbx_seq_one_letter_code
_entity_poly.pdbx_strand_id
1 'polypeptide(L)'
;MKKKIAVDFDGTLCEYNFPYIGKQNKEHKELMDTLIKLKESGHQIILWTNRGDNEKYKVLSEAIEWCRSQGLEFDAVNENLPNQKKVSGYSPKIMADYYIDDKALQYGDKDSQHSSLKFLLSLIN
;
A
#
# COMPACT_ATOMS: atom_id res chain seq x y z
N MET A 1 6.28 16.51 11.52
CA MET A 1 5.80 15.30 12.20
C MET A 1 5.90 14.10 11.28
N LYS A 2 6.42 13.00 11.75
CA LYS A 2 6.61 11.80 10.93
C LYS A 2 5.30 11.03 10.80
N LYS A 3 5.05 10.50 9.61
CA LYS A 3 3.82 9.79 9.28
C LYS A 3 4.11 8.33 8.91
N LYS A 4 3.10 7.49 9.09
CA LYS A 4 3.10 6.11 8.64
C LYS A 4 2.19 6.01 7.42
N ILE A 5 2.72 5.53 6.32
CA ILE A 5 1.98 5.45 5.06
C ILE A 5 1.95 3.99 4.62
N ALA A 6 0.75 3.45 4.46
CA ALA A 6 0.55 2.12 3.92
C ALA A 6 0.33 2.25 2.42
N VAL A 7 1.00 1.43 1.63
CA VAL A 7 0.88 1.45 0.18
C VAL A 7 0.62 0.06 -0.37
N ASP A 8 -0.36 -0.06 -1.27
CA ASP A 8 -0.62 -1.26 -2.04
C ASP A 8 0.41 -1.41 -3.16
N PHE A 9 0.50 -2.60 -3.74
CA PHE A 9 1.44 -2.89 -4.82
C PHE A 9 0.77 -2.97 -6.19
N ASP A 10 0.04 -4.06 -6.46
CA ASP A 10 -0.60 -4.30 -7.77
C ASP A 10 -1.70 -3.28 -8.05
N GLY A 11 -1.58 -2.54 -9.13
CA GLY A 11 -2.52 -1.49 -9.48
C GLY A 11 -2.20 -0.13 -8.87
N THR A 12 -1.18 -0.04 -7.99
CA THR A 12 -0.81 1.19 -7.30
C THR A 12 0.62 1.60 -7.61
N LEU A 13 1.60 0.74 -7.37
CA LEU A 13 3.00 1.01 -7.71
C LEU A 13 3.36 0.59 -9.14
N CYS A 14 2.52 -0.21 -9.75
CA CYS A 14 2.64 -0.65 -11.14
C CYS A 14 1.24 -1.02 -11.66
N GLU A 15 1.13 -1.28 -12.95
CA GLU A 15 -0.12 -1.79 -13.51
C GLU A 15 -0.48 -3.14 -12.89
N TYR A 16 -1.77 -3.43 -12.78
CA TYR A 16 -2.22 -4.72 -12.27
C TYR A 16 -1.96 -5.80 -13.32
N ASN A 17 -1.05 -6.72 -13.04
CA ASN A 17 -0.69 -7.82 -13.93
C ASN A 17 -0.31 -9.08 -13.13
N PHE A 18 -0.92 -9.22 -11.95
CA PHE A 18 -0.66 -10.35 -11.06
C PHE A 18 -0.80 -11.70 -11.79
N PRO A 19 0.10 -12.69 -11.62
CA PRO A 19 1.18 -12.75 -10.61
C PRO A 19 2.48 -12.05 -11.02
N TYR A 20 2.55 -11.50 -12.21
CA TYR A 20 3.73 -10.80 -12.69
C TYR A 20 3.78 -9.39 -12.13
N ILE A 21 4.95 -8.77 -12.18
CA ILE A 21 5.10 -7.36 -11.85
C ILE A 21 4.70 -6.56 -13.08
N GLY A 22 3.71 -5.69 -12.94
CA GLY A 22 3.20 -4.89 -14.04
C GLY A 22 4.16 -3.77 -14.45
N LYS A 23 3.89 -3.18 -15.59
CA LYS A 23 4.63 -2.03 -16.08
C LYS A 23 4.32 -0.81 -15.23
N GLN A 24 5.24 0.14 -15.21
CA GLN A 24 5.00 1.45 -14.58
C GLN A 24 4.74 2.50 -15.64
N ASN A 25 3.64 3.23 -15.50
CA ASN A 25 3.42 4.45 -16.26
C ASN A 25 4.06 5.63 -15.50
N LYS A 26 3.83 6.84 -16.00
CA LYS A 26 4.39 8.05 -15.41
C LYS A 26 3.92 8.26 -13.97
N GLU A 27 2.64 8.06 -13.71
CA GLU A 27 2.07 8.25 -12.37
C GLU A 27 2.61 7.24 -11.37
N HIS A 28 2.80 5.99 -11.78
CA HIS A 28 3.40 4.96 -10.91
C HIS A 28 4.83 5.35 -10.51
N LYS A 29 5.61 5.84 -11.48
CA LYS A 29 6.99 6.27 -11.23
C LYS A 29 7.04 7.49 -10.32
N GLU A 30 6.13 8.43 -10.50
CA GLU A 30 6.02 9.61 -9.63
C GLU A 30 5.68 9.20 -8.19
N LEU A 31 4.75 8.25 -8.03
CA LEU A 31 4.41 7.74 -6.69
C LEU A 31 5.62 7.06 -6.06
N MET A 32 6.32 6.19 -6.80
CA MET A 32 7.51 5.52 -6.31
C MET A 32 8.56 6.52 -5.84
N ASP A 33 8.87 7.53 -6.66
CA ASP A 33 9.83 8.57 -6.33
C ASP A 33 9.40 9.37 -5.10
N THR A 34 8.12 9.66 -4.99
CA THR A 34 7.56 10.38 -3.85
C THR A 34 7.72 9.57 -2.56
N LEU A 35 7.43 8.27 -2.59
CA LEU A 35 7.58 7.40 -1.42
C LEU A 35 9.06 7.31 -0.99
N ILE A 36 9.97 7.23 -1.94
CA ILE A 36 11.41 7.23 -1.64
C ILE A 36 11.81 8.53 -0.94
N LYS A 37 11.35 9.66 -1.44
CA LYS A 37 11.61 10.98 -0.82
C LYS A 37 11.01 11.07 0.58
N LEU A 38 9.82 10.53 0.78
CA LEU A 38 9.20 10.50 2.11
C LEU A 38 10.02 9.67 3.09
N LYS A 39 10.55 8.53 2.65
CA LYS A 39 11.45 7.73 3.48
C LYS A 39 12.71 8.51 3.86
N GLU A 40 13.32 9.18 2.91
CA GLU A 40 14.51 10.00 3.15
C GLU A 40 14.23 11.13 4.15
N SER A 41 12.99 11.62 4.19
CA SER A 41 12.55 12.63 5.15
C SER A 41 12.15 12.06 6.51
N GLY A 42 12.26 10.73 6.69
CA GLY A 42 12.01 10.08 7.97
C GLY A 42 10.60 9.53 8.16
N HIS A 43 9.74 9.61 7.15
CA HIS A 43 8.44 8.95 7.19
C HIS A 43 8.62 7.44 7.05
N GLN A 44 7.65 6.67 7.51
CA GLN A 44 7.70 5.22 7.46
C GLN A 44 6.70 4.70 6.44
N ILE A 45 7.13 3.72 5.63
CA ILE A 45 6.32 3.15 4.56
C ILE A 45 6.09 1.66 4.85
N ILE A 46 4.82 1.27 4.88
CA ILE A 46 4.41 -0.11 5.10
C ILE A 46 3.83 -0.64 3.78
N LEU A 47 4.33 -1.78 3.31
CA LEU A 47 3.71 -2.45 2.17
C LEU A 47 2.46 -3.18 2.66
N TRP A 48 1.31 -2.89 2.03
CA TRP A 48 0.02 -3.45 2.38
C TRP A 48 -0.58 -4.09 1.14
N THR A 49 -0.37 -5.40 0.96
CA THR A 49 -0.66 -6.10 -0.29
C THR A 49 -1.28 -7.47 -0.04
N ASN A 50 -2.04 -7.93 -1.02
CA ASN A 50 -2.56 -9.30 -1.01
C ASN A 50 -1.52 -10.33 -1.45
N ARG A 51 -0.35 -9.89 -1.91
CA ARG A 51 0.70 -10.84 -2.27
C ARG A 51 1.20 -11.57 -1.04
N GLY A 52 1.48 -12.85 -1.19
CA GLY A 52 2.09 -13.69 -0.16
C GLY A 52 2.99 -14.71 -0.82
N ASP A 53 3.95 -15.22 -0.06
CA ASP A 53 4.84 -16.28 -0.54
C ASP A 53 4.33 -17.63 -0.08
N ASN A 54 4.49 -18.64 -0.93
CA ASN A 54 4.29 -20.03 -0.57
C ASN A 54 5.50 -20.86 -1.03
N GLU A 55 5.45 -22.16 -0.87
CA GLU A 55 6.59 -23.03 -1.23
C GLU A 55 6.95 -22.95 -2.71
N LYS A 56 5.96 -22.75 -3.57
CA LYS A 56 6.14 -22.79 -5.03
C LYS A 56 6.36 -21.40 -5.62
N TYR A 57 5.64 -20.38 -5.13
CA TYR A 57 5.65 -19.05 -5.70
C TYR A 57 6.06 -18.02 -4.66
N LYS A 58 6.97 -17.13 -5.03
CA LYS A 58 7.53 -16.10 -4.15
C LYS A 58 7.11 -14.70 -4.60
N VAL A 59 5.82 -14.53 -4.90
CA VAL A 59 5.33 -13.28 -5.51
C VAL A 59 5.46 -12.06 -4.59
N LEU A 60 5.40 -12.26 -3.27
CA LEU A 60 5.64 -11.17 -2.33
C LEU A 60 7.12 -10.79 -2.28
N SER A 61 8.00 -11.77 -2.15
CA SER A 61 9.45 -11.53 -2.15
C SER A 61 9.91 -10.86 -3.44
N GLU A 62 9.36 -11.26 -4.57
CA GLU A 62 9.65 -10.64 -5.87
C GLU A 62 9.26 -9.16 -5.89
N ALA A 63 8.08 -8.84 -5.37
CA ALA A 63 7.61 -7.45 -5.31
C ALA A 63 8.50 -6.59 -4.40
N ILE A 64 8.86 -7.12 -3.24
CA ILE A 64 9.74 -6.42 -2.29
C ILE A 64 11.11 -6.16 -2.91
N GLU A 65 11.69 -7.16 -3.56
CA GLU A 65 13.01 -7.02 -4.20
C GLU A 65 12.96 -6.05 -5.37
N TRP A 66 11.89 -6.08 -6.15
CA TRP A 66 11.71 -5.14 -7.25
C TRP A 66 11.65 -3.68 -6.72
N CYS A 67 10.92 -3.45 -5.63
CA CYS A 67 10.86 -2.12 -5.01
C CYS A 67 12.24 -1.71 -4.48
N ARG A 68 12.96 -2.64 -3.84
CA ARG A 68 14.31 -2.39 -3.34
C ARG A 68 15.25 -1.99 -4.48
N SER A 69 15.14 -2.65 -5.63
CA SER A 69 15.98 -2.34 -6.80
C SER A 69 15.73 -0.92 -7.33
N GLN A 70 14.57 -0.35 -7.03
CA GLN A 70 14.23 1.04 -7.39
C GLN A 70 14.54 2.03 -6.27
N GLY A 71 15.00 1.57 -5.13
CA GLY A 71 15.39 2.42 -4.01
C GLY A 71 14.36 2.51 -2.89
N LEU A 72 13.26 1.74 -2.95
CA LEU A 72 12.23 1.76 -1.91
C LEU A 72 12.35 0.52 -1.02
N GLU A 73 12.69 0.74 0.24
CA GLU A 73 12.68 -0.29 1.27
C GLU A 73 11.53 -0.03 2.24
N PHE A 74 10.78 -1.07 2.58
CA PHE A 74 9.64 -0.96 3.47
C PHE A 74 10.06 -1.13 4.93
N ASP A 75 9.39 -0.40 5.82
CA ASP A 75 9.60 -0.51 7.27
C ASP A 75 8.87 -1.71 7.86
N ALA A 76 7.79 -2.14 7.21
CA ALA A 76 7.05 -3.36 7.54
C ALA A 76 6.32 -3.83 6.30
N VAL A 77 5.93 -5.11 6.28
CA VAL A 77 5.21 -5.73 5.17
C VAL A 77 4.02 -6.49 5.75
N ASN A 78 2.81 -6.07 5.39
CA ASN A 78 1.56 -6.70 5.79
C ASN A 78 1.39 -6.87 7.31
N GLU A 79 2.05 -6.01 8.08
CA GLU A 79 1.95 -6.02 9.53
C GLU A 79 2.26 -4.64 10.10
N ASN A 80 1.83 -4.42 11.33
CA ASN A 80 2.14 -3.19 12.04
C ASN A 80 3.63 -3.09 12.35
N LEU A 81 4.11 -1.86 12.49
CA LEU A 81 5.46 -1.60 12.96
C LEU A 81 5.67 -2.23 14.35
N PRO A 82 6.90 -2.67 14.69
CA PRO A 82 7.17 -3.32 15.97
C PRO A 82 6.69 -2.54 17.20
N ASN A 83 6.88 -1.22 17.22
CA ASN A 83 6.41 -0.40 18.33
C ASN A 83 4.89 -0.39 18.46
N GLN A 84 4.18 -0.39 17.33
CA GLN A 84 2.73 -0.43 17.34
C GLN A 84 2.20 -1.78 17.86
N LYS A 85 2.86 -2.88 17.51
CA LYS A 85 2.48 -4.21 18.02
C LYS A 85 2.62 -4.31 19.53
N LYS A 86 3.62 -3.65 20.13
CA LYS A 86 3.80 -3.62 21.57
C LYS A 86 2.66 -2.89 22.29
N VAL A 87 2.10 -1.86 21.66
CA VAL A 87 1.05 -1.03 22.27
C VAL A 87 -0.32 -1.67 22.13
N SER A 88 -0.69 -2.09 20.92
CA SER A 88 -2.06 -2.53 20.60
C SER A 88 -2.21 -4.06 20.46
N GLY A 89 -1.12 -4.81 20.58
CA GLY A 89 -1.14 -6.25 20.33
C GLY A 89 -1.27 -6.57 18.86
N TYR A 90 -1.61 -7.81 18.55
CA TYR A 90 -1.78 -8.24 17.16
C TYR A 90 -3.11 -7.75 16.60
N SER A 91 -3.05 -7.21 15.39
CA SER A 91 -4.24 -6.86 14.62
C SER A 91 -3.94 -7.07 13.13
N PRO A 92 -4.85 -7.74 12.40
CA PRO A 92 -4.68 -7.88 10.94
C PRO A 92 -4.73 -6.54 10.22
N LYS A 93 -5.53 -5.59 10.71
CA LYS A 93 -5.59 -4.25 10.13
C LYS A 93 -4.41 -3.43 10.65
N ILE A 94 -3.56 -2.98 9.74
CA ILE A 94 -2.41 -2.16 10.11
C ILE A 94 -2.85 -0.73 10.43
N MET A 95 -2.14 -0.10 11.34
CA MET A 95 -2.36 1.30 11.70
C MET A 95 -1.44 2.18 10.86
N ALA A 96 -2.01 3.06 10.07
CA ALA A 96 -1.27 4.03 9.27
C ALA A 96 -2.02 5.36 9.28
N ASP A 97 -1.29 6.43 9.03
CA ASP A 97 -1.90 7.76 8.89
C ASP A 97 -2.62 7.89 7.55
N TYR A 98 -2.07 7.26 6.51
CA TYR A 98 -2.65 7.27 5.16
C TYR A 98 -2.52 5.90 4.52
N TYR A 99 -3.51 5.55 3.70
CA TYR A 99 -3.52 4.31 2.92
C TYR A 99 -3.64 4.66 1.45
N ILE A 100 -2.68 4.22 0.66
CA ILE A 100 -2.66 4.43 -0.79
C ILE A 100 -2.99 3.11 -1.47
N ASP A 101 -4.16 3.03 -2.10
CA ASP A 101 -4.69 1.80 -2.65
C ASP A 101 -5.58 2.12 -3.84
N ASP A 102 -5.47 1.34 -4.93
CA ASP A 102 -6.24 1.56 -6.16
C ASP A 102 -7.71 1.15 -6.03
N LYS A 103 -8.06 0.36 -5.01
CA LYS A 103 -9.41 -0.19 -4.83
C LYS A 103 -10.14 0.39 -3.63
N ALA A 104 -9.51 1.25 -2.86
CA ALA A 104 -10.13 1.85 -1.69
C ALA A 104 -11.05 2.99 -2.08
N LEU A 105 -12.19 3.08 -1.40
CA LEU A 105 -13.10 4.21 -1.53
C LEU A 105 -12.82 5.17 -0.39
N GLN A 106 -12.69 6.46 -0.71
CA GLN A 106 -12.51 7.48 0.31
C GLN A 106 -13.84 7.76 1.01
N TYR A 107 -13.83 7.82 2.35
CA TYR A 107 -15.04 7.99 3.14
C TYR A 107 -14.87 9.01 4.28
N GLY A 108 -13.74 9.68 4.36
CA GLY A 108 -13.36 10.52 5.51
C GLY A 108 -14.08 11.86 5.63
N ASP A 109 -14.68 12.39 4.56
CA ASP A 109 -15.39 13.65 4.56
C ASP A 109 -16.77 13.51 3.91
N LYS A 110 -17.61 14.56 4.02
CA LYS A 110 -19.00 14.51 3.54
C LYS A 110 -19.11 14.24 2.05
N ASP A 111 -18.27 14.88 1.24
CA ASP A 111 -18.34 14.71 -0.21
C ASP A 111 -17.91 13.31 -0.61
N SER A 112 -16.83 12.80 -0.01
CA SER A 112 -16.37 11.44 -0.24
C SER A 112 -17.36 10.40 0.26
N GLN A 113 -18.00 10.65 1.41
CA GLN A 113 -19.06 9.76 1.95
C GLN A 113 -20.20 9.66 0.97
N HIS A 114 -20.69 10.80 0.47
CA HIS A 114 -21.79 10.82 -0.48
C HIS A 114 -21.45 10.07 -1.77
N SER A 115 -20.28 10.37 -2.34
CA SER A 115 -19.81 9.72 -3.57
C SER A 115 -19.63 8.21 -3.40
N SER A 116 -19.03 7.80 -2.29
CA SER A 116 -18.80 6.38 -2.00
C SER A 116 -20.12 5.63 -1.78
N LEU A 117 -21.06 6.21 -1.05
CA LEU A 117 -22.38 5.60 -0.84
C LEU A 117 -23.16 5.49 -2.14
N LYS A 118 -23.13 6.53 -2.98
CA LYS A 118 -23.79 6.51 -4.28
C LYS A 118 -23.23 5.41 -5.17
N PHE A 119 -21.92 5.28 -5.21
CA PHE A 119 -21.26 4.22 -5.98
C PHE A 119 -21.67 2.84 -5.45
N LEU A 120 -21.58 2.63 -4.13
CA LEU A 120 -21.90 1.34 -3.52
C LEU A 120 -23.36 0.95 -3.77
N LEU A 121 -24.28 1.91 -3.67
CA LEU A 121 -25.70 1.66 -3.95
C LEU A 121 -25.92 1.24 -5.39
N SER A 122 -25.13 1.75 -6.32
CA SER A 122 -25.24 1.37 -7.74
C SER A 122 -24.93 -0.11 -7.98
N LEU A 123 -24.20 -0.77 -7.06
CA LEU A 123 -23.85 -2.18 -7.18
C LEU A 123 -24.99 -3.13 -6.76
N ILE A 124 -26.04 -2.62 -6.15
CA ILE A 124 -27.14 -3.43 -5.63
C ILE A 124 -28.09 -3.92 -6.76
N ASN A 125 -28.16 -3.23 -7.84
CA ASN A 125 -29.06 -3.57 -8.97
C ASN A 125 -28.50 -4.64 -9.88
#